data_c5543ee69e0b386211a1a8b7e33c070f
#
_entry.id   c5543ee69e0b386211a1a8b7e33c070f
#
_cell.length_a   1.000
_cell.length_b   1.000
_cell.length_c   1.000
_cell.angle_alpha   90.00
_cell.angle_beta   90.00
_cell.angle_gamma   90.00
#
_symmetry.space_group_name_H-M   'P 1'
#
loop_
_entity.id
_entity.type
_entity.pdbx_description
1 polymer ?
#
loop_
_entity_poly.entity_id
_entity_poly.type
_entity_poly.pdbx_seq_one_letter_code
_entity_poly.pdbx_strand_id
1 'polypeptide(L)'
;MAKVTLHATIFGEDGIKTRDYETALIPDAKNQEMQVINLYPDKTYQKIEGFGAALTESAGYALSRMSEENRKKVVEAYYGKDGIGYTIGRIHMDSCDFSIGNYCAVESPDDPEFRDFSLERDAKYVQPLVKAVSKTLGKPVSLLLSPWSPPAFLKETGVRNGGGHLKKESYPDYANYIAKYI
;
A
#
# COMPACT_ATOMS: atom_id res chain seq x y z
N MET A 1 -6.09 38.88 -8.79
CA MET A 1 -5.43 38.26 -7.64
C MET A 1 -5.56 36.73 -7.76
N ALA A 2 -4.50 36.00 -7.50
CA ALA A 2 -4.58 34.54 -7.51
C ALA A 2 -5.48 34.06 -6.36
N LYS A 3 -6.36 33.11 -6.65
CA LYS A 3 -7.23 32.48 -5.65
C LYS A 3 -6.51 31.26 -5.07
N VAL A 4 -6.72 31.04 -3.78
CA VAL A 4 -6.29 29.85 -3.07
C VAL A 4 -7.52 29.15 -2.52
N THR A 5 -7.65 27.87 -2.77
CA THR A 5 -8.66 27.02 -2.15
C THR A 5 -8.00 26.17 -1.07
N LEU A 6 -8.49 26.29 0.15
CA LEU A 6 -8.06 25.46 1.29
C LEU A 6 -9.10 24.39 1.53
N HIS A 7 -8.71 23.12 1.38
CA HIS A 7 -9.49 21.97 1.77
C HIS A 7 -9.08 21.55 3.19
N ALA A 8 -9.95 21.74 4.16
CA ALA A 8 -9.67 21.45 5.56
C ALA A 8 -10.47 20.26 6.06
N THR A 9 -9.77 19.31 6.69
CA THR A 9 -10.39 18.24 7.47
C THR A 9 -10.27 18.60 8.95
N ILE A 10 -11.39 18.78 9.61
CA ILE A 10 -11.47 19.22 10.99
C ILE A 10 -11.92 18.06 11.86
N PHE A 11 -11.12 17.71 12.85
CA PHE A 11 -11.43 16.71 13.87
C PHE A 11 -12.01 17.42 15.09
N GLY A 12 -13.26 17.18 15.40
CA GLY A 12 -13.96 17.75 16.53
C GLY A 12 -14.68 16.71 17.37
N GLU A 13 -15.23 17.11 18.51
CA GLU A 13 -16.02 16.24 19.40
C GLU A 13 -17.22 15.62 18.69
N ASP A 14 -17.82 16.36 17.73
CA ASP A 14 -18.92 15.89 16.92
C ASP A 14 -18.52 15.03 15.70
N GLY A 15 -17.25 14.62 15.59
CA GLY A 15 -16.72 13.84 14.49
C GLY A 15 -15.89 14.62 13.47
N ILE A 16 -15.68 14.03 12.29
CA ILE A 16 -14.85 14.59 11.23
C ILE A 16 -15.71 15.39 10.27
N LYS A 17 -15.33 16.64 10.02
CA LYS A 17 -15.99 17.54 9.06
C LYS A 17 -14.97 18.02 8.02
N THR A 18 -15.39 18.03 6.75
CA THR A 18 -14.59 18.67 5.67
C THR A 18 -15.20 20.01 5.31
N ARG A 19 -14.37 21.00 5.08
CA ARG A 19 -14.78 22.34 4.62
C ARG A 19 -13.80 22.89 3.61
N ASP A 20 -14.35 23.56 2.61
CA ASP A 20 -13.57 24.30 1.62
C ASP A 20 -13.67 25.79 1.93
N TYR A 21 -12.53 26.45 1.88
CA TYR A 21 -12.42 27.89 2.04
C TYR A 21 -11.75 28.48 0.81
N GLU A 22 -12.31 29.54 0.26
CA GLU A 22 -11.65 30.35 -0.76
C GLU A 22 -11.06 31.61 -0.14
N THR A 23 -9.82 31.89 -0.45
CA THR A 23 -9.13 33.12 -0.05
C THR A 23 -8.29 33.68 -1.19
N ALA A 24 -7.92 34.92 -1.13
CA ALA A 24 -6.99 35.56 -2.06
C ALA A 24 -5.59 35.59 -1.46
N LEU A 25 -4.57 35.50 -2.32
CA LEU A 25 -3.21 35.80 -1.91
C LEU A 25 -3.11 37.30 -1.56
N ILE A 26 -2.74 37.62 -0.34
CA ILE A 26 -2.55 38.96 0.15
C ILE A 26 -1.04 39.19 0.33
N PRO A 27 -0.46 40.24 -0.24
CA PRO A 27 0.93 40.57 0.03
C PRO A 27 1.15 40.85 1.52
N ASP A 28 2.15 40.21 2.10
CA ASP A 28 2.54 40.48 3.48
C ASP A 28 3.28 41.83 3.57
N ALA A 29 2.56 42.86 3.92
CA ALA A 29 3.11 44.23 4.07
C ALA A 29 3.68 44.51 5.47
N LYS A 30 3.51 43.59 6.43
CA LYS A 30 3.83 43.83 7.84
C LYS A 30 4.88 42.91 8.44
N ASN A 31 5.37 41.93 7.69
CA ASN A 31 6.29 40.88 8.17
C ASN A 31 5.85 40.25 9.51
N GLN A 32 4.56 39.97 9.64
CA GLN A 32 3.99 39.40 10.84
C GLN A 32 4.06 37.88 10.75
N GLU A 33 5.18 37.32 11.11
CA GLU A 33 5.44 35.86 11.09
C GLU A 33 5.07 35.23 12.44
N MET A 34 3.84 34.77 12.61
CA MET A 34 3.44 34.00 13.80
C MET A 34 3.44 32.50 13.56
N GLN A 35 2.91 32.06 12.43
CA GLN A 35 2.93 30.66 11.99
C GLN A 35 3.13 30.64 10.48
N VAL A 36 4.34 30.35 10.03
CA VAL A 36 4.71 30.46 8.62
C VAL A 36 5.13 29.10 8.05
N ILE A 37 4.59 28.78 6.89
CA ILE A 37 5.09 27.69 6.05
C ILE A 37 5.70 28.35 4.79
N ASN A 38 7.02 28.24 4.64
CA ASN A 38 7.70 28.78 3.47
C ASN A 38 7.67 27.76 2.33
N LEU A 39 7.15 28.15 1.18
CA LEU A 39 7.17 27.37 -0.04
C LEU A 39 8.24 27.94 -0.99
N TYR A 40 9.11 27.08 -1.48
CA TYR A 40 10.18 27.40 -2.42
C TYR A 40 9.97 26.67 -3.75
N PRO A 41 9.12 27.18 -4.66
CA PRO A 41 8.76 26.49 -5.91
C PRO A 41 9.98 26.17 -6.80
N ASP A 42 11.02 26.99 -6.72
CA ASP A 42 12.24 26.84 -7.52
C ASP A 42 13.20 25.77 -6.97
N LYS A 43 12.95 25.26 -5.75
CA LYS A 43 13.74 24.18 -5.15
C LYS A 43 13.04 22.86 -5.36
N THR A 44 13.51 22.10 -6.32
CA THR A 44 12.98 20.78 -6.65
C THR A 44 13.88 19.69 -6.12
N TYR A 45 13.29 18.57 -5.71
CA TYR A 45 13.96 17.34 -5.28
C TYR A 45 13.60 16.19 -6.22
N GLN A 46 13.40 14.99 -5.67
CA GLN A 46 13.01 13.83 -6.44
C GLN A 46 11.59 13.99 -7.05
N LYS A 47 11.39 13.37 -8.20
CA LYS A 47 10.06 13.25 -8.79
C LYS A 47 9.24 12.22 -8.03
N ILE A 48 8.01 12.58 -7.65
CA ILE A 48 7.05 11.65 -7.07
C ILE A 48 6.44 10.83 -8.19
N GLU A 49 6.59 9.50 -8.14
CA GLU A 49 6.06 8.58 -9.16
C GLU A 49 4.54 8.37 -9.04
N GLY A 50 3.97 8.57 -7.85
CA GLY A 50 2.54 8.46 -7.62
C GLY A 50 2.19 8.29 -6.15
N PHE A 51 0.89 8.20 -5.89
CA PHE A 51 0.32 7.87 -4.59
C PHE A 51 -0.46 6.57 -4.68
N GLY A 52 -0.59 5.87 -3.57
CA GLY A 52 -1.30 4.60 -3.57
C GLY A 52 -1.63 4.07 -2.20
N ALA A 53 -2.21 2.87 -2.18
CA ALA A 53 -2.60 2.18 -0.97
C ALA A 53 -2.11 0.73 -0.96
N ALA A 54 -2.18 0.09 0.21
CA ALA A 54 -1.90 -1.33 0.35
C ALA A 54 -3.08 -2.17 -0.16
N LEU A 55 -2.77 -3.10 -1.06
CA LEU A 55 -3.70 -4.09 -1.61
C LEU A 55 -3.51 -5.41 -0.85
N THR A 56 -4.07 -5.48 0.35
CA THR A 56 -3.86 -6.60 1.28
C THR A 56 -4.85 -7.74 1.08
N GLU A 57 -4.55 -8.91 1.66
CA GLU A 57 -5.47 -10.04 1.67
C GLU A 57 -6.79 -9.68 2.34
N SER A 58 -6.77 -8.98 3.49
CA SER A 58 -8.00 -8.55 4.16
C SER A 58 -8.84 -7.59 3.31
N ALA A 59 -8.21 -6.67 2.59
CA ALA A 59 -8.92 -5.79 1.66
C ALA A 59 -9.56 -6.59 0.51
N GLY A 60 -8.81 -7.52 -0.11
CA GLY A 60 -9.33 -8.41 -1.14
C GLY A 60 -10.47 -9.30 -0.64
N TYR A 61 -10.34 -9.84 0.57
CA TYR A 61 -11.40 -10.61 1.23
C TYR A 61 -12.66 -9.77 1.46
N ALA A 62 -12.52 -8.58 2.05
CA ALA A 62 -13.66 -7.70 2.30
C ALA A 62 -14.38 -7.34 1.00
N LEU A 63 -13.65 -6.98 -0.05
CA LEU A 63 -14.22 -6.71 -1.37
C LEU A 63 -14.87 -7.94 -1.99
N SER A 64 -14.33 -9.14 -1.79
CA SER A 64 -14.92 -10.38 -2.31
C SER A 64 -16.31 -10.69 -1.72
N ARG A 65 -16.62 -10.13 -0.54
CA ARG A 65 -17.94 -10.28 0.14
C ARG A 65 -18.98 -9.25 -0.31
N MET A 66 -18.56 -8.26 -1.09
CA MET A 66 -19.46 -7.24 -1.64
C MET A 66 -20.07 -7.69 -2.97
N SER A 67 -21.18 -7.08 -3.34
CA SER A 67 -21.71 -7.18 -4.71
C SER A 67 -20.68 -6.67 -5.73
N GLU A 68 -20.76 -7.14 -6.96
CA GLU A 68 -19.86 -6.68 -8.03
C GLU A 68 -19.93 -5.16 -8.22
N GLU A 69 -21.16 -4.60 -8.17
CA GLU A 69 -21.37 -3.16 -8.25
C GLU A 69 -20.67 -2.38 -7.15
N ASN A 70 -20.81 -2.81 -5.88
CA ASN A 70 -20.18 -2.13 -4.75
C ASN A 70 -18.65 -2.27 -4.78
N ARG A 71 -18.15 -3.43 -5.15
CA ARG A 71 -16.71 -3.67 -5.35
C ARG A 71 -16.13 -2.71 -6.39
N LYS A 72 -16.82 -2.57 -7.52
CA LYS A 72 -16.43 -1.64 -8.57
C LYS A 72 -16.41 -0.20 -8.06
N LYS A 73 -17.47 0.25 -7.37
CA LYS A 73 -17.53 1.60 -6.77
C LYS A 73 -16.37 1.88 -5.83
N VAL A 74 -16.00 0.91 -4.98
CA VAL A 74 -14.85 1.07 -4.07
C VAL A 74 -13.55 1.23 -4.85
N VAL A 75 -13.28 0.35 -5.81
CA VAL A 75 -12.04 0.43 -6.61
C VAL A 75 -12.00 1.74 -7.41
N GLU A 76 -13.11 2.17 -7.99
CA GLU A 76 -13.20 3.45 -8.72
C GLU A 76 -13.01 4.66 -7.81
N ALA A 77 -13.52 4.63 -6.57
CA ALA A 77 -13.31 5.71 -5.62
C ALA A 77 -11.83 5.92 -5.25
N TYR A 78 -11.04 4.85 -5.22
CA TYR A 78 -9.61 4.94 -4.90
C TYR A 78 -8.72 5.14 -6.15
N TYR A 79 -8.99 4.42 -7.23
CA TYR A 79 -8.11 4.35 -8.41
C TYR A 79 -8.71 5.00 -9.66
N GLY A 80 -9.98 5.34 -9.65
CA GLY A 80 -10.65 6.01 -10.75
C GLY A 80 -10.22 7.47 -10.88
N LYS A 81 -10.33 8.01 -12.10
CA LYS A 81 -9.97 9.40 -12.41
C LYS A 81 -10.81 10.45 -11.67
N ASP A 82 -12.04 10.09 -11.30
CA ASP A 82 -12.98 10.95 -10.58
C ASP A 82 -12.97 10.68 -9.05
N GLY A 83 -12.09 9.79 -8.59
CA GLY A 83 -11.86 9.46 -7.19
C GLY A 83 -10.58 10.06 -6.64
N ILE A 84 -9.91 9.35 -5.70
CA ILE A 84 -8.62 9.78 -5.13
C ILE A 84 -7.51 9.77 -6.20
N GLY A 85 -7.64 8.93 -7.23
CA GLY A 85 -6.69 8.87 -8.35
C GLY A 85 -5.36 8.21 -8.00
N TYR A 86 -5.37 7.18 -7.15
CA TYR A 86 -4.16 6.40 -6.87
C TYR A 86 -3.63 5.71 -8.13
N THR A 87 -2.32 5.62 -8.24
CA THR A 87 -1.62 5.04 -9.41
C THR A 87 -0.66 3.91 -9.06
N ILE A 88 -0.39 3.73 -7.77
CA ILE A 88 0.55 2.75 -7.22
C ILE A 88 -0.19 1.85 -6.23
N GLY A 89 0.23 0.60 -6.11
CA GLY A 89 -0.21 -0.32 -5.08
C GLY A 89 0.97 -0.89 -4.29
N ARG A 90 0.74 -1.29 -3.04
CA ARG A 90 1.66 -2.11 -2.27
C ARG A 90 1.00 -3.44 -1.99
N ILE A 91 1.67 -4.54 -2.33
CA ILE A 91 1.27 -5.89 -1.95
C ILE A 91 2.30 -6.48 -0.98
N HIS A 92 1.84 -7.39 -0.15
CA HIS A 92 2.71 -8.13 0.77
C HIS A 92 3.22 -9.42 0.11
N MET A 93 4.42 -9.84 0.47
CA MET A 93 4.88 -11.21 0.30
C MET A 93 4.52 -11.98 1.56
N ASP A 94 3.91 -13.16 1.39
CA ASP A 94 3.38 -13.94 2.49
C ASP A 94 2.34 -13.16 3.32
N SER A 95 1.99 -13.66 4.50
CA SER A 95 1.07 -12.93 5.37
C SER A 95 1.69 -11.67 5.97
N CYS A 96 0.83 -10.69 6.21
CA CYS A 96 1.11 -9.46 6.93
C CYS A 96 0.07 -9.26 8.03
N ASP A 97 0.14 -8.13 8.77
CA ASP A 97 -0.83 -7.80 9.82
C ASP A 97 -2.28 -7.68 9.29
N PHE A 98 -2.42 -7.41 8.00
CA PHE A 98 -3.71 -7.36 7.31
C PHE A 98 -3.98 -8.61 6.47
N SER A 99 -3.60 -9.76 6.98
CA SER A 99 -3.97 -11.06 6.41
C SER A 99 -5.01 -11.77 7.29
N ILE A 100 -5.81 -12.63 6.68
CA ILE A 100 -6.84 -13.42 7.38
C ILE A 100 -6.22 -14.43 8.34
N GLY A 101 -5.00 -14.83 8.06
CA GLY A 101 -4.23 -15.75 8.90
C GLY A 101 -2.77 -15.76 8.50
N ASN A 102 -1.96 -16.41 9.33
CA ASN A 102 -0.53 -16.53 9.08
C ASN A 102 -0.27 -17.59 7.99
N TYR A 103 0.53 -17.27 6.99
CA TYR A 103 0.93 -18.17 5.90
C TYR A 103 2.22 -17.71 5.24
N CYS A 104 2.88 -18.63 4.56
CA CYS A 104 3.93 -18.33 3.59
C CYS A 104 3.77 -19.22 2.34
N ALA A 105 4.42 -18.79 1.25
CA ALA A 105 4.31 -19.49 -0.03
C ALA A 105 5.03 -20.86 -0.04
N VAL A 106 5.89 -21.11 0.95
CA VAL A 106 6.56 -22.40 1.19
C VAL A 106 6.39 -22.76 2.65
N GLU A 107 5.80 -23.91 2.94
CA GLU A 107 5.58 -24.39 4.31
C GLU A 107 6.58 -25.49 4.70
N SER A 108 7.18 -26.19 3.75
CA SER A 108 8.12 -27.28 4.00
C SER A 108 9.54 -26.80 4.25
N PRO A 109 10.14 -27.11 5.42
CA PRO A 109 11.53 -26.80 5.69
C PRO A 109 12.53 -27.68 4.92
N ASP A 110 12.07 -28.81 4.39
CA ASP A 110 12.91 -29.85 3.76
C ASP A 110 13.00 -29.67 2.23
N ASP A 111 12.49 -28.59 1.68
CA ASP A 111 12.55 -28.28 0.25
C ASP A 111 13.43 -27.06 -0.04
N PRO A 112 14.76 -27.22 -0.12
CA PRO A 112 15.68 -26.11 -0.34
C PRO A 112 15.52 -25.45 -1.73
N GLU A 113 14.88 -26.13 -2.67
CA GLU A 113 14.57 -25.61 -4.01
C GLU A 113 13.20 -24.94 -4.08
N PHE A 114 12.45 -24.96 -2.99
CA PHE A 114 11.09 -24.39 -2.92
C PHE A 114 10.17 -24.95 -4.02
N ARG A 115 10.13 -26.27 -4.18
CA ARG A 115 9.28 -26.94 -5.19
C ARG A 115 7.81 -26.89 -4.82
N ASP A 116 7.52 -26.79 -3.52
CA ASP A 116 6.16 -26.61 -2.96
C ASP A 116 5.72 -25.12 -2.94
N PHE A 117 6.51 -24.22 -3.56
CA PHE A 117 6.17 -22.82 -3.65
C PHE A 117 4.81 -22.60 -4.33
N SER A 118 3.90 -21.95 -3.63
CA SER A 118 2.54 -21.75 -4.09
C SER A 118 2.03 -20.33 -3.77
N LEU A 119 1.50 -19.65 -4.79
CA LEU A 119 0.77 -18.40 -4.67
C LEU A 119 -0.76 -18.60 -4.65
N GLU A 120 -1.22 -19.80 -4.37
CA GLU A 120 -2.67 -20.12 -4.36
C GLU A 120 -3.43 -19.22 -3.37
N ARG A 121 -2.82 -18.90 -2.23
CA ARG A 121 -3.39 -18.00 -1.23
C ARG A 121 -3.55 -16.58 -1.76
N ASP A 122 -2.52 -16.06 -2.41
CA ASP A 122 -2.55 -14.73 -3.03
C ASP A 122 -3.51 -14.69 -4.22
N ALA A 123 -3.61 -15.77 -4.97
CA ALA A 123 -4.53 -15.91 -6.10
C ALA A 123 -6.00 -15.78 -5.69
N LYS A 124 -6.32 -16.06 -4.44
CA LYS A 124 -7.69 -16.01 -3.93
C LYS A 124 -8.21 -14.61 -3.70
N TYR A 125 -7.40 -13.70 -3.18
CA TYR A 125 -7.85 -12.37 -2.75
C TYR A 125 -6.98 -11.22 -3.26
N VAL A 126 -5.65 -11.36 -3.20
CA VAL A 126 -4.72 -10.28 -3.58
C VAL A 126 -4.72 -10.07 -5.09
N GLN A 127 -4.51 -11.14 -5.86
CA GLN A 127 -4.45 -11.03 -7.31
C GLN A 127 -5.76 -10.53 -7.96
N PRO A 128 -6.97 -10.96 -7.54
CA PRO A 128 -8.21 -10.39 -8.05
C PRO A 128 -8.33 -8.89 -7.78
N LEU A 129 -7.88 -8.44 -6.60
CA LEU A 129 -7.87 -7.02 -6.26
C LEU A 129 -6.90 -6.24 -7.16
N VAL A 130 -5.68 -6.72 -7.36
CA VAL A 130 -4.69 -6.13 -8.27
C VAL A 130 -5.22 -6.06 -9.70
N LYS A 131 -5.89 -7.11 -10.17
CA LYS A 131 -6.52 -7.15 -11.51
C LYS A 131 -7.64 -6.11 -11.63
N ALA A 132 -8.48 -5.96 -10.60
CA ALA A 132 -9.55 -4.98 -10.59
C ALA A 132 -8.99 -3.54 -10.64
N VAL A 133 -7.95 -3.25 -9.85
CA VAL A 133 -7.25 -1.96 -9.87
C VAL A 133 -6.64 -1.68 -11.23
N SER A 134 -5.91 -2.64 -11.81
CA SER A 134 -5.30 -2.50 -13.14
C SER A 134 -6.33 -2.25 -14.23
N LYS A 135 -7.49 -2.92 -14.14
CA LYS A 135 -8.61 -2.70 -15.06
C LYS A 135 -9.15 -1.27 -14.95
N THR A 136 -9.32 -0.75 -13.74
CA THR A 136 -9.79 0.63 -13.51
C THR A 136 -8.79 1.67 -14.01
N LEU A 137 -7.49 1.41 -13.84
CA LEU A 137 -6.43 2.27 -14.37
C LEU A 137 -6.26 2.19 -15.89
N GLY A 138 -6.81 1.18 -16.55
CA GLY A 138 -6.59 0.90 -17.97
C GLY A 138 -5.16 0.46 -18.34
N LYS A 139 -4.35 0.13 -17.34
CA LYS A 139 -2.96 -0.35 -17.45
C LYS A 139 -2.57 -1.16 -16.21
N PRO A 140 -1.50 -1.97 -16.29
CA PRO A 140 -0.95 -2.60 -15.07
C PRO A 140 -0.63 -1.57 -13.99
N VAL A 141 -1.09 -1.82 -12.77
CA VAL A 141 -0.73 -0.97 -11.62
C VAL A 141 0.73 -1.20 -11.25
N SER A 142 1.47 -0.11 -11.00
CA SER A 142 2.82 -0.21 -10.43
C SER A 142 2.74 -0.72 -9.00
N LEU A 143 3.51 -1.76 -8.67
CA LEU A 143 3.44 -2.42 -7.38
C LEU A 143 4.76 -2.33 -6.63
N LEU A 144 4.66 -2.03 -5.35
CA LEU A 144 5.71 -2.29 -4.38
C LEU A 144 5.43 -3.66 -3.74
N LEU A 145 6.28 -4.64 -4.01
CA LEU A 145 6.25 -5.93 -3.34
C LEU A 145 7.06 -5.85 -2.04
N SER A 146 6.41 -6.15 -0.92
CA SER A 146 6.98 -5.93 0.40
C SER A 146 7.00 -7.23 1.21
N PRO A 147 8.18 -7.84 1.44
CA PRO A 147 8.30 -8.96 2.36
C PRO A 147 8.08 -8.48 3.81
N TRP A 148 7.30 -9.24 4.57
CA TRP A 148 7.01 -8.94 5.97
C TRP A 148 7.81 -9.81 6.92
N SER A 149 7.86 -11.10 6.67
CA SER A 149 8.64 -12.03 7.49
C SER A 149 9.03 -13.25 6.66
N PRO A 150 10.28 -13.71 6.76
CA PRO A 150 10.70 -14.93 6.10
C PRO A 150 9.90 -16.14 6.61
N PRO A 151 9.86 -17.27 5.86
CA PRO A 151 9.43 -18.55 6.37
C PRO A 151 10.12 -18.89 7.69
N ALA A 152 9.40 -19.50 8.63
CA ALA A 152 9.88 -19.77 9.98
C ALA A 152 11.19 -20.56 10.01
N PHE A 153 11.34 -21.55 9.13
CA PHE A 153 12.51 -22.41 9.06
C PHE A 153 13.80 -21.69 8.61
N LEU A 154 13.69 -20.55 7.96
CA LEU A 154 14.84 -19.70 7.59
C LEU A 154 15.30 -18.78 8.72
N LYS A 155 14.54 -18.68 9.81
CA LYS A 155 14.85 -17.80 10.95
C LYS A 155 15.48 -18.56 12.11
N GLU A 156 16.36 -17.88 12.85
CA GLU A 156 16.98 -18.44 14.06
C GLU A 156 15.96 -18.82 15.13
N THR A 157 14.86 -18.08 15.20
CA THR A 157 13.80 -18.30 16.18
C THR A 157 12.85 -19.46 15.81
N GLY A 158 12.86 -19.93 14.57
CA GLY A 158 11.93 -20.94 14.07
C GLY A 158 10.47 -20.50 14.04
N VAL A 159 10.18 -19.20 14.21
CA VAL A 159 8.83 -18.63 14.14
C VAL A 159 8.78 -17.43 13.23
N ARG A 160 7.68 -17.24 12.51
CA ARG A 160 7.54 -16.10 11.60
C ARG A 160 7.41 -14.78 12.34
N ASN A 161 6.57 -14.72 13.35
CA ASN A 161 6.22 -13.50 14.08
C ASN A 161 7.17 -13.26 15.26
N GLY A 162 7.15 -12.05 15.84
CA GLY A 162 7.89 -11.76 17.05
C GLY A 162 9.37 -11.39 16.85
N GLY A 163 9.76 -10.95 15.67
CA GLY A 163 11.14 -10.52 15.37
C GLY A 163 12.09 -11.70 15.15
N GLY A 164 13.37 -11.53 15.56
CA GLY A 164 14.46 -12.48 15.33
C GLY A 164 15.19 -12.25 14.02
N HIS A 165 16.30 -12.94 13.84
CA HIS A 165 17.17 -12.80 12.68
C HIS A 165 16.97 -13.93 11.68
N LEU A 166 17.24 -13.65 10.41
CA LEU A 166 17.42 -14.65 9.39
C LEU A 166 18.72 -15.40 9.67
N LYS A 167 18.72 -16.75 9.56
CA LYS A 167 19.93 -17.55 9.67
C LYS A 167 20.91 -17.12 8.57
N LYS A 168 22.19 -16.97 8.89
CA LYS A 168 23.21 -16.54 7.91
C LYS A 168 23.32 -17.47 6.72
N GLU A 169 23.26 -18.76 6.96
CA GLU A 169 23.26 -19.80 5.93
C GLU A 169 22.04 -19.73 5.01
N SER A 170 20.92 -19.15 5.48
CA SER A 170 19.68 -19.03 4.72
C SER A 170 19.57 -17.77 3.86
N TYR A 171 20.60 -16.92 3.80
CA TYR A 171 20.54 -15.70 2.97
C TYR A 171 20.37 -16.01 1.49
N PRO A 172 21.11 -16.97 0.88
CA PRO A 172 20.88 -17.34 -0.52
C PRO A 172 19.47 -17.91 -0.75
N ASP A 173 18.98 -18.74 0.16
CA ASP A 173 17.65 -19.36 0.05
C ASP A 173 16.55 -18.29 0.10
N TYR A 174 16.68 -17.33 1.00
CA TYR A 174 15.70 -16.25 1.08
C TYR A 174 15.74 -15.32 -0.14
N ALA A 175 16.92 -15.09 -0.71
CA ALA A 175 17.03 -14.35 -1.97
C ALA A 175 16.32 -15.10 -3.12
N ASN A 176 16.50 -16.41 -3.22
CA ASN A 176 15.82 -17.26 -4.20
C ASN A 176 14.30 -17.27 -3.95
N TYR A 177 13.87 -17.31 -2.69
CA TYR A 177 12.47 -17.22 -2.32
C TYR A 177 11.81 -15.92 -2.80
N ILE A 178 12.48 -14.79 -2.59
CA ILE A 178 12.01 -13.49 -3.08
C ILE A 178 11.95 -13.50 -4.61
N ALA A 179 12.96 -14.04 -5.28
CA ALA A 179 12.99 -14.12 -6.74
C ALA A 179 11.86 -14.95 -7.34
N LYS A 180 11.40 -15.99 -6.63
CA LYS A 180 10.25 -16.81 -7.06
C LYS A 180 8.90 -16.06 -6.93
N TYR A 181 8.85 -15.04 -6.08
CA TYR A 181 7.65 -14.22 -5.90
C TYR A 181 7.46 -13.20 -7.02
N ILE A 182 8.55 -12.78 -7.68
CA ILE A 182 8.58 -11.75 -8.73
C ILE A 182 8.32 -12.37 -10.11
#